data_9cd2b505e026acbed1a3f4b59c732546
#
_entry.id   9cd2b505e026acbed1a3f4b59c732546
#
_cell.length_a   1.000
_cell.length_b   1.000
_cell.length_c   1.000
_cell.angle_alpha   90.00
_cell.angle_beta   90.00
_cell.angle_gamma   90.00
#
_symmetry.space_group_name_H-M   'P 1'
#
loop_
_entity.id
_entity.type
_entity.pdbx_description
1 polymer ?
#
loop_
_entity_poly.entity_id
_entity_poly.type
_entity_poly.pdbx_seq_one_letter_code
_entity_poly.pdbx_strand_id
1 'polypeptide(L)'
;MPETTGDQNAELRLKHQDYGSDPLAVRETGQYRAEYVMSFVEKWDELIDWRARAESEGQFFIDVLRARGKVKILDVACGTGFHSVQLMKAGFDVTSADGNAAMVAKAFDNAKDRDLILKTVQADWRWLNRDISGKFDAIICLGNSFTHLHEEADRRRALAEFYAALKHDGILIIDQRNYDAILDHGFSSKHKYYYCGDQVTAEPEYVDDGLARFKYSFPDNSEFRLNMFPLRKNYLRKLMSEAGFQHIHTYGDFQETYQESEPDFFVHVAEKLHPEAN
;
A
#
# COMPACT_ATOMS: atom_id res chain seq x y z
N MET A 1 30.00 16.64 -35.49
CA MET A 1 28.92 16.59 -34.53
C MET A 1 28.94 15.18 -33.96
N PRO A 2 29.31 14.91 -32.71
CA PRO A 2 29.14 13.59 -32.16
C PRO A 2 27.66 13.42 -31.81
N GLU A 3 27.06 12.36 -32.36
CA GLU A 3 25.72 11.91 -32.01
C GLU A 3 25.74 11.51 -30.51
N THR A 4 24.86 12.13 -29.75
CA THR A 4 24.56 11.75 -28.38
C THR A 4 23.88 10.37 -28.46
N THR A 5 24.65 9.31 -28.21
CA THR A 5 24.11 8.01 -27.84
C THR A 5 23.45 8.20 -26.47
N GLY A 6 22.18 8.62 -26.45
CA GLY A 6 21.35 8.54 -25.26
C GLY A 6 21.47 7.13 -24.70
N ASP A 7 21.68 7.04 -23.41
CA ASP A 7 21.93 5.77 -22.74
C ASP A 7 20.72 4.82 -22.94
N GLN A 8 20.78 4.01 -24.00
CA GLN A 8 19.77 3.01 -24.33
C GLN A 8 19.53 2.04 -23.16
N ASN A 9 20.55 1.83 -22.29
CA ASN A 9 20.43 1.01 -21.11
C ASN A 9 19.60 1.70 -20.01
N ALA A 10 19.65 3.03 -19.89
CA ALA A 10 18.79 3.75 -18.95
C ALA A 10 17.31 3.70 -19.39
N GLU A 11 17.05 3.84 -20.68
CA GLU A 11 15.69 3.74 -21.24
C GLU A 11 15.11 2.32 -21.12
N LEU A 12 15.94 1.28 -21.28
CA LEU A 12 15.56 -0.11 -21.04
C LEU A 12 15.22 -0.36 -19.56
N ARG A 13 16.00 0.17 -18.62
CA ARG A 13 15.75 0.05 -17.17
C ARG A 13 14.43 0.71 -16.73
N LEU A 14 13.99 1.75 -17.42
CA LEU A 14 12.71 2.41 -17.14
C LEU A 14 11.48 1.61 -17.62
N LYS A 15 11.68 0.63 -18.51
CA LYS A 15 10.62 -0.15 -19.15
C LYS A 15 10.52 -1.58 -18.63
N HIS A 16 11.58 -2.13 -18.09
CA HIS A 16 11.65 -3.54 -17.71
C HIS A 16 12.00 -3.71 -16.24
N GLN A 17 11.24 -4.57 -15.57
CA GLN A 17 11.54 -5.04 -14.22
C GLN A 17 12.77 -5.94 -14.26
N ASP A 18 13.67 -5.79 -13.29
CA ASP A 18 14.88 -6.61 -13.15
C ASP A 18 14.87 -7.37 -11.82
N TYR A 19 14.76 -8.67 -11.90
CA TYR A 19 14.78 -9.59 -10.76
C TYR A 19 16.06 -10.45 -10.73
N GLY A 20 17.05 -10.11 -11.53
CA GLY A 20 18.28 -10.88 -11.66
C GLY A 20 18.08 -12.25 -12.32
N SER A 21 19.01 -13.18 -12.06
CA SER A 21 19.02 -14.53 -12.67
C SER A 21 18.02 -15.50 -12.04
N ASP A 22 17.58 -15.26 -10.80
CA ASP A 22 16.61 -16.09 -10.08
C ASP A 22 15.49 -15.22 -9.48
N PRO A 23 14.41 -15.00 -10.24
CA PRO A 23 13.28 -14.17 -9.80
C PRO A 23 12.59 -14.66 -8.53
N LEU A 24 12.64 -15.96 -8.25
CA LEU A 24 11.99 -16.56 -7.09
C LEU A 24 12.84 -16.51 -5.82
N ALA A 25 14.12 -16.14 -5.93
CA ALA A 25 15.00 -15.92 -4.80
C ALA A 25 14.90 -14.49 -4.22
N VAL A 26 14.24 -13.57 -4.92
CA VAL A 26 14.13 -12.16 -4.51
C VAL A 26 13.19 -12.01 -3.32
N ARG A 27 13.75 -11.70 -2.16
CA ARG A 27 13.05 -11.49 -0.87
C ARG A 27 13.60 -10.27 -0.13
N GLU A 28 13.85 -9.19 -0.87
CA GLU A 28 14.48 -7.98 -0.32
C GLU A 28 13.50 -6.80 -0.33
N THR A 29 13.39 -6.08 0.79
CA THR A 29 12.55 -4.88 0.90
C THR A 29 12.89 -3.83 -0.17
N GLY A 30 14.16 -3.70 -0.56
CA GLY A 30 14.59 -2.73 -1.59
C GLY A 30 14.12 -3.04 -3.00
N GLN A 31 13.63 -4.25 -3.26
CA GLN A 31 13.27 -4.74 -4.59
C GLN A 31 12.13 -3.95 -5.25
N TYR A 32 11.22 -3.34 -4.47
CA TYR A 32 10.14 -2.52 -5.01
C TYR A 32 10.64 -1.44 -6.00
N ARG A 33 11.89 -0.96 -5.85
CA ARG A 33 12.49 0.04 -6.76
C ARG A 33 12.71 -0.49 -8.16
N ALA A 34 12.98 -1.77 -8.31
CA ALA A 34 13.12 -2.45 -9.60
C ALA A 34 11.76 -2.94 -10.14
N GLU A 35 10.75 -3.06 -9.28
CA GLU A 35 9.40 -3.50 -9.64
C GLU A 35 8.54 -2.36 -10.20
N TYR A 36 8.57 -1.20 -9.55
CA TYR A 36 7.81 -0.02 -9.98
C TYR A 36 8.57 0.79 -11.04
N VAL A 37 8.85 0.15 -12.18
CA VAL A 37 9.44 0.81 -13.35
C VAL A 37 8.46 1.80 -13.97
N MET A 38 8.95 2.80 -14.70
CA MET A 38 8.12 3.88 -15.26
C MET A 38 6.96 3.35 -16.10
N SER A 39 7.19 2.36 -16.96
CA SER A 39 6.14 1.75 -17.78
C SER A 39 5.02 1.09 -16.97
N PHE A 40 5.30 0.59 -15.76
CA PHE A 40 4.29 0.07 -14.87
C PHE A 40 3.55 1.18 -14.12
N VAL A 41 4.28 2.21 -13.67
CA VAL A 41 3.68 3.39 -13.02
C VAL A 41 2.70 4.11 -13.95
N GLU A 42 3.02 4.23 -15.24
CA GLU A 42 2.13 4.83 -16.25
C GLU A 42 0.81 4.07 -16.37
N LYS A 43 0.83 2.75 -16.19
CA LYS A 43 -0.34 1.86 -16.24
C LYS A 43 -1.06 1.66 -14.90
N TRP A 44 -0.57 2.27 -13.83
CA TRP A 44 -1.11 2.03 -12.48
C TRP A 44 -2.58 2.44 -12.33
N ASP A 45 -3.00 3.54 -12.99
CA ASP A 45 -4.39 3.99 -12.95
C ASP A 45 -5.34 3.08 -13.76
N GLU A 46 -4.81 2.39 -14.79
CA GLU A 46 -5.53 1.32 -15.50
C GLU A 46 -5.69 0.08 -14.60
N LEU A 47 -4.65 -0.27 -13.83
CA LEU A 47 -4.69 -1.35 -12.85
C LEU A 47 -5.74 -1.07 -11.77
N ILE A 48 -5.72 0.12 -11.17
CA ILE A 48 -6.54 0.45 -9.99
C ILE A 48 -8.01 0.69 -10.35
N ASP A 49 -8.35 1.17 -11.54
CA ASP A 49 -9.71 1.61 -11.89
C ASP A 49 -10.38 2.43 -10.77
N TRP A 50 -10.05 3.70 -10.74
CA TRP A 50 -10.47 4.61 -9.66
C TRP A 50 -11.98 4.61 -9.38
N ARG A 51 -12.82 4.43 -10.42
CA ARG A 51 -14.27 4.42 -10.26
C ARG A 51 -14.74 3.13 -9.62
N ALA A 52 -14.35 1.99 -10.17
CA ALA A 52 -14.76 0.69 -9.65
C ALA A 52 -14.25 0.48 -8.21
N ARG A 53 -13.03 0.96 -7.92
CA ARG A 53 -12.48 0.92 -6.57
C ARG A 53 -13.29 1.80 -5.60
N ALA A 54 -13.63 3.03 -5.97
CA ALA A 54 -14.44 3.90 -5.14
C ALA A 54 -15.83 3.31 -4.85
N GLU A 55 -16.46 2.67 -5.83
CA GLU A 55 -17.72 1.95 -5.65
C GLU A 55 -17.56 0.74 -4.69
N SER A 56 -16.46 -0.01 -4.80
CA SER A 56 -16.16 -1.17 -3.96
C SER A 56 -15.88 -0.80 -2.50
N GLU A 57 -15.12 0.28 -2.26
CA GLU A 57 -14.79 0.76 -0.91
C GLU A 57 -15.95 1.51 -0.24
N GLY A 58 -16.82 2.12 -1.04
CA GLY A 58 -17.88 2.99 -0.54
C GLY A 58 -17.33 4.14 0.30
N GLN A 59 -17.85 4.30 1.52
CA GLN A 59 -17.40 5.32 2.48
C GLN A 59 -16.58 4.75 3.64
N PHE A 60 -16.18 3.48 3.57
CA PHE A 60 -15.60 2.76 4.72
C PHE A 60 -14.47 3.53 5.41
N PHE A 61 -13.41 3.91 4.69
CA PHE A 61 -12.28 4.62 5.29
C PHE A 61 -12.65 6.01 5.80
N ILE A 62 -13.51 6.73 5.06
CA ILE A 62 -14.03 8.04 5.46
C ILE A 62 -14.83 7.94 6.77
N ASP A 63 -15.69 6.95 6.88
CA ASP A 63 -16.53 6.75 8.07
C ASP A 63 -15.71 6.32 9.27
N VAL A 64 -14.71 5.42 9.09
CA VAL A 64 -13.76 5.02 10.13
C VAL A 64 -13.00 6.23 10.69
N LEU A 65 -12.54 7.12 9.83
CA LEU A 65 -11.80 8.33 10.22
C LEU A 65 -12.71 9.36 10.90
N ARG A 66 -13.89 9.60 10.35
CA ARG A 66 -14.89 10.56 10.91
C ARG A 66 -15.43 10.12 12.27
N ALA A 67 -15.78 8.84 12.42
CA ALA A 67 -16.28 8.29 13.67
C ALA A 67 -15.28 8.45 14.83
N ARG A 68 -13.99 8.56 14.52
CA ARG A 68 -12.89 8.76 15.47
C ARG A 68 -12.37 10.20 15.52
N GLY A 69 -13.03 11.15 14.86
CA GLY A 69 -12.69 12.58 14.87
C GLY A 69 -11.30 12.87 14.27
N LYS A 70 -10.83 12.05 13.31
CA LYS A 70 -9.51 12.25 12.68
C LYS A 70 -9.63 13.28 11.56
N VAL A 71 -8.65 14.18 11.45
CA VAL A 71 -8.67 15.29 10.49
C VAL A 71 -7.40 15.32 9.66
N LYS A 72 -6.23 15.24 10.30
CA LYS A 72 -4.92 15.28 9.63
C LYS A 72 -4.41 13.88 9.36
N ILE A 73 -4.39 13.51 8.09
CA ILE A 73 -4.12 12.15 7.63
C ILE A 73 -2.78 12.10 6.91
N LEU A 74 -2.01 11.04 7.16
CA LEU A 74 -0.83 10.71 6.37
C LEU A 74 -1.11 9.41 5.61
N ASP A 75 -1.15 9.51 4.28
CA ASP A 75 -1.18 8.38 3.38
C ASP A 75 0.27 8.01 3.05
N VAL A 76 0.78 6.92 3.62
CA VAL A 76 2.20 6.51 3.49
C VAL A 76 2.48 5.65 2.27
N ALA A 77 1.45 5.22 1.56
CA ALA A 77 1.52 4.37 0.37
C ALA A 77 0.57 4.90 -0.70
N CYS A 78 0.71 6.18 -1.03
CA CYS A 78 -0.28 6.87 -1.84
C CYS A 78 -0.39 6.35 -3.28
N GLY A 79 0.64 5.66 -3.79
CA GLY A 79 0.67 5.22 -5.18
C GLY A 79 0.40 6.40 -6.12
N THR A 80 -0.57 6.26 -7.02
CA THR A 80 -1.01 7.33 -7.92
C THR A 80 -2.06 8.29 -7.31
N GLY A 81 -2.32 8.19 -5.99
CA GLY A 81 -3.08 9.18 -5.21
C GLY A 81 -4.56 8.89 -5.01
N PHE A 82 -5.04 7.69 -5.30
CA PHE A 82 -6.47 7.35 -5.21
C PHE A 82 -7.07 7.70 -3.84
N HIS A 83 -6.57 7.10 -2.75
CA HIS A 83 -7.11 7.35 -1.41
C HIS A 83 -6.91 8.80 -0.97
N SER A 84 -5.71 9.36 -1.22
CA SER A 84 -5.40 10.74 -0.89
C SER A 84 -6.42 11.71 -1.50
N VAL A 85 -6.76 11.54 -2.78
CA VAL A 85 -7.75 12.38 -3.48
C VAL A 85 -9.17 12.19 -2.90
N GLN A 86 -9.59 10.96 -2.63
CA GLN A 86 -10.90 10.68 -2.04
C GLN A 86 -11.04 11.32 -0.65
N LEU A 87 -10.00 11.20 0.18
CA LEU A 87 -9.97 11.81 1.52
C LEU A 87 -9.98 13.34 1.45
N MET A 88 -9.20 13.94 0.53
CA MET A 88 -9.25 15.40 0.33
C MET A 88 -10.64 15.89 -0.08
N LYS A 89 -11.31 15.19 -1.01
CA LYS A 89 -12.69 15.49 -1.41
C LYS A 89 -13.66 15.37 -0.25
N ALA A 90 -13.39 14.48 0.70
CA ALA A 90 -14.20 14.33 1.92
C ALA A 90 -13.87 15.36 3.02
N GLY A 91 -12.91 16.27 2.78
CA GLY A 91 -12.57 17.39 3.66
C GLY A 91 -11.42 17.11 4.65
N PHE A 92 -10.65 16.03 4.50
CA PHE A 92 -9.50 15.77 5.34
C PHE A 92 -8.25 16.58 4.90
N ASP A 93 -7.38 16.92 5.84
CA ASP A 93 -6.04 17.47 5.57
C ASP A 93 -5.08 16.31 5.33
N VAL A 94 -4.74 16.07 4.07
CA VAL A 94 -3.95 14.89 3.64
C VAL A 94 -2.54 15.28 3.26
N THR A 95 -1.58 14.54 3.80
CA THR A 95 -0.20 14.48 3.28
C THR A 95 0.00 13.10 2.68
N SER A 96 0.53 13.04 1.47
CA SER A 96 0.70 11.81 0.68
C SER A 96 2.16 11.48 0.52
N ALA A 97 2.53 10.25 0.82
CA ALA A 97 3.89 9.78 0.69
C ALA A 97 3.94 8.43 -0.05
N ASP A 98 5.03 8.21 -0.75
CA ASP A 98 5.36 6.93 -1.37
C ASP A 98 6.88 6.78 -1.47
N GLY A 99 7.37 5.55 -1.48
CA GLY A 99 8.79 5.24 -1.67
C GLY A 99 9.27 5.46 -3.10
N ASN A 100 8.36 5.47 -4.07
CA ASN A 100 8.65 5.64 -5.48
C ASN A 100 8.34 7.07 -5.95
N ALA A 101 9.36 7.78 -6.43
CA ALA A 101 9.23 9.17 -6.88
C ALA A 101 8.26 9.35 -8.06
N ALA A 102 8.18 8.36 -8.96
CA ALA A 102 7.27 8.42 -10.11
C ALA A 102 5.81 8.29 -9.67
N MET A 103 5.52 7.44 -8.66
CA MET A 103 4.20 7.35 -8.03
C MET A 103 3.80 8.69 -7.39
N VAL A 104 4.70 9.30 -6.62
CA VAL A 104 4.48 10.61 -6.00
C VAL A 104 4.16 11.69 -7.04
N ALA A 105 4.92 11.75 -8.14
CA ALA A 105 4.68 12.68 -9.23
C ALA A 105 3.31 12.44 -9.89
N LYS A 106 2.98 11.18 -10.19
CA LYS A 106 1.69 10.80 -10.77
C LYS A 106 0.52 11.13 -9.85
N ALA A 107 0.68 10.93 -8.53
CA ALA A 107 -0.33 11.29 -7.53
C ALA A 107 -0.62 12.80 -7.54
N PHE A 108 0.43 13.63 -7.65
CA PHE A 108 0.29 15.08 -7.76
C PHE A 108 -0.47 15.48 -9.02
N ASP A 109 -0.10 14.92 -10.18
CA ASP A 109 -0.76 15.19 -11.46
C ASP A 109 -2.23 14.74 -11.43
N ASN A 110 -2.53 13.55 -10.92
CA ASN A 110 -3.89 13.05 -10.79
C ASN A 110 -4.76 13.91 -9.88
N ALA A 111 -4.21 14.47 -8.81
CA ALA A 111 -4.91 15.42 -7.94
C ALA A 111 -5.17 16.74 -8.66
N LYS A 112 -4.15 17.28 -9.35
CA LYS A 112 -4.23 18.51 -10.15
C LYS A 112 -5.31 18.43 -11.23
N ASP A 113 -5.41 17.30 -11.92
CA ASP A 113 -6.45 17.05 -12.94
C ASP A 113 -7.88 17.03 -12.37
N ARG A 114 -7.98 17.04 -11.04
CA ARG A 114 -9.24 17.08 -10.26
C ARG A 114 -9.37 18.35 -9.43
N ASP A 115 -8.65 19.42 -9.82
CA ASP A 115 -8.62 20.72 -9.14
C ASP A 115 -8.22 20.68 -7.65
N LEU A 116 -7.35 19.69 -7.28
CA LEU A 116 -6.82 19.53 -5.95
C LEU A 116 -5.30 19.76 -5.94
N ILE A 117 -4.79 20.30 -4.81
CA ILE A 117 -3.35 20.43 -4.60
C ILE A 117 -2.92 19.46 -3.50
N LEU A 118 -2.31 18.36 -3.89
CA LEU A 118 -1.86 17.33 -2.99
C LEU A 118 -0.50 17.69 -2.38
N LYS A 119 -0.36 17.56 -1.07
CA LYS A 119 0.93 17.65 -0.39
C LYS A 119 1.65 16.31 -0.55
N THR A 120 2.69 16.26 -1.36
CA THR A 120 3.39 15.01 -1.69
C THR A 120 4.82 15.00 -1.17
N VAL A 121 5.28 13.85 -0.68
CA VAL A 121 6.64 13.62 -0.19
C VAL A 121 7.11 12.25 -0.63
N GLN A 122 8.32 12.13 -1.19
CA GLN A 122 8.97 10.83 -1.33
C GLN A 122 9.54 10.42 0.03
N ALA A 123 9.11 9.30 0.58
CA ALA A 123 9.54 8.82 1.90
C ALA A 123 9.67 7.29 1.95
N ASP A 124 10.71 6.83 2.63
CA ASP A 124 10.85 5.42 3.00
C ASP A 124 10.28 5.20 4.40
N TRP A 125 9.39 4.24 4.56
CA TRP A 125 8.71 3.95 5.85
C TRP A 125 9.68 3.65 6.99
N ARG A 126 10.87 3.13 6.68
CA ARG A 126 11.91 2.83 7.67
C ARG A 126 12.57 4.09 8.25
N TRP A 127 12.31 5.24 7.63
CA TRP A 127 12.88 6.55 7.99
C TRP A 127 11.85 7.67 7.91
N LEU A 128 10.57 7.35 8.13
CA LEU A 128 9.44 8.23 7.88
C LEU A 128 9.57 9.58 8.60
N ASN A 129 9.96 9.56 9.88
CA ASN A 129 10.08 10.78 10.69
C ASN A 129 11.31 11.65 10.33
N ARG A 130 12.22 11.14 9.52
CA ARG A 130 13.28 11.95 8.90
C ARG A 130 12.74 12.77 7.74
N ASP A 131 11.87 12.17 6.93
CA ASP A 131 11.42 12.72 5.64
C ASP A 131 10.14 13.53 5.79
N ILE A 132 9.33 13.24 6.81
CA ILE A 132 8.03 13.87 7.06
C ILE A 132 7.99 14.48 8.47
N SER A 133 7.74 15.78 8.52
CA SER A 133 7.64 16.52 9.79
C SER A 133 6.21 16.63 10.31
N GLY A 134 6.08 16.66 11.63
CA GLY A 134 4.80 16.87 12.32
C GLY A 134 4.17 15.54 12.80
N LYS A 135 2.95 15.65 13.32
CA LYS A 135 2.17 14.52 13.85
C LYS A 135 0.82 14.49 13.18
N PHE A 136 0.28 13.27 13.03
CA PHE A 136 -0.95 13.01 12.31
C PHE A 136 -1.99 12.36 13.23
N ASP A 137 -3.27 12.62 12.93
CA ASP A 137 -4.40 11.97 13.62
C ASP A 137 -4.59 10.53 13.16
N ALA A 138 -4.26 10.28 11.90
CA ALA A 138 -4.27 8.93 11.34
C ALA A 138 -3.15 8.74 10.31
N ILE A 139 -2.67 7.50 10.23
CA ILE A 139 -1.82 7.01 9.14
C ILE A 139 -2.58 5.89 8.42
N ILE A 140 -2.60 5.94 7.10
CA ILE A 140 -3.12 4.87 6.26
C ILE A 140 -1.98 4.27 5.41
N CYS A 141 -1.93 2.95 5.33
CA CYS A 141 -1.01 2.17 4.49
C CYS A 141 -1.86 1.12 3.76
N LEU A 142 -2.40 1.50 2.61
CA LEU A 142 -3.43 0.75 1.90
C LEU A 142 -2.91 0.19 0.57
N GLY A 143 -3.70 -0.71 -0.04
CA GLY A 143 -3.37 -1.35 -1.31
C GLY A 143 -2.45 -2.56 -1.15
N ASN A 144 -2.49 -3.26 -0.01
CA ASN A 144 -1.59 -4.38 0.29
C ASN A 144 -0.10 -3.98 0.34
N SER A 145 0.18 -2.68 0.53
CA SER A 145 1.51 -2.10 0.34
C SER A 145 2.52 -2.52 1.41
N PHE A 146 2.08 -2.74 2.67
CA PHE A 146 2.97 -3.13 3.77
C PHE A 146 3.70 -4.46 3.51
N THR A 147 3.18 -5.28 2.62
CA THR A 147 3.77 -6.57 2.20
C THR A 147 5.05 -6.44 1.38
N HIS A 148 5.40 -5.23 0.90
CA HIS A 148 6.70 -4.98 0.27
C HIS A 148 7.88 -4.96 1.25
N LEU A 149 7.63 -5.00 2.55
CA LEU A 149 8.66 -5.13 3.57
C LEU A 149 8.98 -6.62 3.81
N HIS A 150 9.94 -7.16 3.07
CA HIS A 150 10.32 -8.58 3.16
C HIS A 150 11.04 -8.93 4.46
N GLU A 151 11.84 -8.01 5.01
CA GLU A 151 12.60 -8.23 6.24
C GLU A 151 11.75 -7.91 7.50
N GLU A 152 11.75 -8.80 8.48
CA GLU A 152 11.03 -8.54 9.74
C GLU A 152 11.54 -7.28 10.45
N ALA A 153 12.85 -7.06 10.43
CA ALA A 153 13.45 -5.85 11.01
C ALA A 153 12.91 -4.57 10.37
N ASP A 154 12.68 -4.58 9.05
CA ASP A 154 12.11 -3.45 8.32
C ASP A 154 10.63 -3.26 8.65
N ARG A 155 9.84 -4.35 8.78
CA ARG A 155 8.44 -4.27 9.23
C ARG A 155 8.33 -3.66 10.63
N ARG A 156 9.15 -4.12 11.57
CA ARG A 156 9.19 -3.59 12.94
C ARG A 156 9.58 -2.12 12.96
N ARG A 157 10.59 -1.76 12.19
CA ARG A 157 11.04 -0.37 12.08
C ARG A 157 9.95 0.53 11.48
N ALA A 158 9.32 0.13 10.39
CA ALA A 158 8.24 0.91 9.78
C ALA A 158 7.07 1.12 10.76
N LEU A 159 6.65 0.08 11.50
CA LEU A 159 5.60 0.23 12.52
C LEU A 159 6.00 1.17 13.64
N ALA A 160 7.26 1.15 14.09
CA ALA A 160 7.77 2.09 15.09
C ALA A 160 7.80 3.53 14.57
N GLU A 161 8.18 3.74 13.30
CA GLU A 161 8.13 5.03 12.63
C GLU A 161 6.68 5.55 12.49
N PHE A 162 5.72 4.69 12.12
CA PHE A 162 4.30 5.04 12.07
C PHE A 162 3.78 5.42 13.46
N TYR A 163 4.10 4.60 14.48
CA TYR A 163 3.73 4.90 15.86
C TYR A 163 4.28 6.25 16.31
N ALA A 164 5.55 6.53 15.99
CA ALA A 164 6.18 7.80 16.32
C ALA A 164 5.55 8.99 15.59
N ALA A 165 5.11 8.85 14.34
CA ALA A 165 4.49 9.92 13.56
C ALA A 165 3.03 10.22 13.96
N LEU A 166 2.37 9.32 14.67
CA LEU A 166 1.02 9.53 15.18
C LEU A 166 1.00 10.43 16.43
N LYS A 167 -0.05 11.25 16.53
CA LYS A 167 -0.44 11.92 17.78
C LYS A 167 -0.88 10.88 18.81
N HIS A 168 -1.04 11.31 20.07
CA HIS A 168 -1.81 10.54 21.05
C HIS A 168 -3.25 10.40 20.54
N ASP A 169 -3.88 9.28 20.85
CA ASP A 169 -5.18 8.88 20.32
C ASP A 169 -5.23 8.76 18.79
N GLY A 170 -4.06 8.77 18.12
CA GLY A 170 -3.95 8.54 16.69
C GLY A 170 -4.24 7.09 16.30
N ILE A 171 -4.60 6.88 15.05
CA ILE A 171 -4.88 5.53 14.53
C ILE A 171 -3.99 5.19 13.34
N LEU A 172 -3.67 3.91 13.23
CA LEU A 172 -3.03 3.31 12.06
C LEU A 172 -4.06 2.41 11.35
N ILE A 173 -4.20 2.57 10.04
CA ILE A 173 -5.01 1.69 9.20
C ILE A 173 -4.08 1.00 8.19
N ILE A 174 -4.04 -0.33 8.22
CA ILE A 174 -3.30 -1.14 7.25
C ILE A 174 -4.25 -2.17 6.64
N ASP A 175 -4.24 -2.31 5.32
CA ASP A 175 -4.89 -3.42 4.65
C ASP A 175 -3.87 -4.47 4.18
N GLN A 176 -4.35 -5.68 3.99
CA GLN A 176 -3.61 -6.78 3.39
C GLN A 176 -4.54 -7.79 2.73
N ARG A 177 -4.08 -8.49 1.69
CA ARG A 177 -4.77 -9.68 1.20
C ARG A 177 -4.88 -10.73 2.29
N ASN A 178 -5.89 -11.59 2.19
CA ASN A 178 -6.01 -12.75 3.08
C ASN A 178 -4.96 -13.81 2.72
N TYR A 179 -3.72 -13.58 3.16
CA TYR A 179 -2.62 -14.53 2.93
C TYR A 179 -2.78 -15.83 3.71
N ASP A 180 -3.59 -15.86 4.77
CA ASP A 180 -3.95 -17.12 5.44
C ASP A 180 -4.72 -18.02 4.47
N ALA A 181 -5.76 -17.52 3.82
CA ALA A 181 -6.50 -18.27 2.82
C ALA A 181 -5.66 -18.61 1.59
N ILE A 182 -4.86 -17.69 1.08
CA ILE A 182 -4.00 -17.91 -0.10
C ILE A 182 -2.99 -19.02 0.15
N LEU A 183 -2.33 -19.04 1.30
CA LEU A 183 -1.33 -20.04 1.66
C LEU A 183 -1.96 -21.41 1.98
N ASP A 184 -3.11 -21.42 2.66
CA ASP A 184 -3.72 -22.65 3.16
C ASP A 184 -4.68 -23.28 2.15
N HIS A 185 -5.30 -22.51 1.25
CA HIS A 185 -6.37 -22.96 0.34
C HIS A 185 -6.20 -22.58 -1.13
N GLY A 186 -5.20 -21.73 -1.44
CA GLY A 186 -4.98 -21.18 -2.77
C GLY A 186 -5.70 -19.86 -2.99
N PHE A 187 -5.36 -19.20 -4.09
CA PHE A 187 -5.89 -17.89 -4.44
C PHE A 187 -7.31 -17.94 -4.96
N SER A 188 -8.18 -17.11 -4.40
CA SER A 188 -9.47 -16.75 -4.99
C SER A 188 -9.75 -15.28 -4.70
N SER A 189 -10.51 -14.60 -5.54
CA SER A 189 -10.88 -13.20 -5.33
C SER A 189 -12.34 -12.97 -5.71
N LYS A 190 -13.15 -12.57 -4.75
CA LYS A 190 -14.55 -12.17 -4.88
C LYS A 190 -14.66 -10.64 -5.08
N HIS A 191 -13.78 -9.89 -4.43
CA HIS A 191 -13.71 -8.43 -4.42
C HIS A 191 -12.53 -7.91 -5.25
N LYS A 192 -12.43 -8.40 -6.51
CA LYS A 192 -11.30 -8.07 -7.40
C LYS A 192 -11.07 -6.56 -7.54
N TYR A 193 -12.13 -5.76 -7.58
CA TYR A 193 -12.03 -4.31 -7.77
C TYR A 193 -11.33 -3.55 -6.64
N TYR A 194 -11.13 -4.17 -5.49
CA TYR A 194 -10.38 -3.54 -4.42
C TYR A 194 -8.89 -3.40 -4.76
N TYR A 195 -8.33 -4.41 -5.44
CA TYR A 195 -6.90 -4.40 -5.81
C TYR A 195 -6.62 -4.30 -7.31
N CYS A 196 -7.62 -4.55 -8.15
CA CYS A 196 -7.43 -4.64 -9.59
C CYS A 196 -8.74 -4.39 -10.33
N GLY A 197 -8.72 -3.52 -11.34
CA GLY A 197 -9.86 -3.28 -12.22
C GLY A 197 -10.17 -4.46 -13.15
N ASP A 198 -11.30 -4.38 -13.85
CA ASP A 198 -11.80 -5.46 -14.72
C ASP A 198 -10.89 -5.78 -15.91
N GLN A 199 -10.15 -4.80 -16.37
CA GLN A 199 -9.34 -4.91 -17.58
C GLN A 199 -7.98 -5.56 -17.35
N VAL A 200 -7.53 -5.64 -16.09
CA VAL A 200 -6.24 -6.19 -15.71
C VAL A 200 -6.44 -7.47 -14.92
N THR A 201 -5.69 -8.51 -15.24
CA THR A 201 -5.69 -9.76 -14.49
C THR A 201 -4.55 -9.75 -13.49
N ALA A 202 -4.85 -10.03 -12.21
CA ALA A 202 -3.88 -10.17 -11.13
C ALA A 202 -3.93 -11.59 -10.57
N GLU A 203 -2.89 -12.37 -10.79
CA GLU A 203 -2.83 -13.78 -10.39
C GLU A 203 -1.51 -14.10 -9.71
N PRO A 204 -1.50 -14.95 -8.66
CA PRO A 204 -0.26 -15.43 -8.09
C PRO A 204 0.45 -16.37 -9.07
N GLU A 205 1.70 -16.02 -9.42
CA GLU A 205 2.59 -16.85 -10.23
C GLU A 205 3.37 -17.83 -9.35
N TYR A 206 3.64 -17.42 -8.11
CA TYR A 206 4.33 -18.24 -7.12
C TYR A 206 3.93 -17.82 -5.70
N VAL A 207 3.75 -18.79 -4.81
CA VAL A 207 3.44 -18.55 -3.39
C VAL A 207 4.14 -19.58 -2.51
N ASP A 208 4.89 -19.11 -1.52
CA ASP A 208 5.37 -19.88 -0.37
C ASP A 208 5.27 -19.02 0.91
N ASP A 209 5.76 -19.54 2.04
CA ASP A 209 5.68 -18.81 3.33
C ASP A 209 6.51 -17.51 3.38
N GLY A 210 7.39 -17.25 2.43
CA GLY A 210 8.26 -16.08 2.37
C GLY A 210 8.09 -15.19 1.15
N LEU A 211 7.34 -15.64 0.13
CA LEU A 211 7.13 -14.93 -1.12
C LEU A 211 5.75 -15.19 -1.70
N ALA A 212 5.04 -14.13 -2.04
CA ALA A 212 3.88 -14.15 -2.92
C ALA A 212 4.20 -13.28 -4.14
N ARG A 213 4.44 -13.91 -5.28
CA ARG A 213 4.71 -13.23 -6.54
C ARG A 213 3.45 -13.18 -7.36
N PHE A 214 2.92 -11.96 -7.57
CA PHE A 214 1.75 -11.73 -8.41
C PHE A 214 2.16 -11.22 -9.78
N LYS A 215 1.54 -11.79 -10.82
CA LYS A 215 1.61 -11.32 -12.20
C LYS A 215 0.39 -10.48 -12.52
N TYR A 216 0.63 -9.32 -13.10
CA TYR A 216 -0.39 -8.40 -13.61
C TYR A 216 -0.31 -8.37 -15.13
N SER A 217 -1.39 -8.78 -15.80
CA SER A 217 -1.48 -8.86 -17.25
C SER A 217 -2.48 -7.83 -17.78
N PHE A 218 -2.05 -6.96 -18.69
CA PHE A 218 -2.82 -5.87 -19.25
C PHE A 218 -3.37 -6.21 -20.64
N PRO A 219 -4.42 -5.49 -21.12
CA PRO A 219 -5.05 -5.76 -22.42
C PRO A 219 -4.10 -5.63 -23.63
N ASP A 220 -3.04 -4.82 -23.51
CA ASP A 220 -2.02 -4.65 -24.55
C ASP A 220 -0.92 -5.73 -24.52
N ASN A 221 -1.13 -6.82 -23.76
CA ASN A 221 -0.20 -7.91 -23.51
C ASN A 221 1.07 -7.51 -22.74
N SER A 222 1.12 -6.33 -22.14
CA SER A 222 2.19 -6.04 -21.18
C SER A 222 1.96 -6.79 -19.88
N GLU A 223 3.04 -7.27 -19.28
CA GLU A 223 3.03 -8.02 -18.02
C GLU A 223 4.01 -7.41 -17.04
N PHE A 224 3.58 -7.29 -15.79
CA PHE A 224 4.42 -6.86 -14.66
C PHE A 224 4.25 -7.80 -13.48
N ARG A 225 5.22 -7.80 -12.60
CA ARG A 225 5.23 -8.66 -11.42
C ARG A 225 5.56 -7.85 -10.17
N LEU A 226 4.90 -8.20 -9.06
CA LEU A 226 5.23 -7.68 -7.74
C LEU A 226 5.52 -8.84 -6.81
N ASN A 227 6.61 -8.71 -6.07
CA ASN A 227 6.99 -9.63 -5.00
C ASN A 227 6.54 -9.05 -3.66
N MET A 228 5.83 -9.85 -2.90
CA MET A 228 5.26 -9.45 -1.62
C MET A 228 5.57 -10.50 -0.57
N PHE A 229 5.80 -10.08 0.67
CA PHE A 229 5.84 -10.99 1.80
C PHE A 229 4.40 -11.38 2.18
N PRO A 230 4.04 -12.66 2.23
CA PRO A 230 2.69 -13.10 2.54
C PRO A 230 2.40 -12.93 4.04
N LEU A 231 1.97 -11.73 4.41
CA LEU A 231 1.64 -11.39 5.80
C LEU A 231 0.39 -12.14 6.26
N ARG A 232 0.53 -13.09 7.18
CA ARG A 232 -0.61 -13.70 7.87
C ARG A 232 -1.26 -12.68 8.82
N LYS A 233 -2.58 -12.72 8.92
CA LYS A 233 -3.38 -11.78 9.72
C LYS A 233 -2.87 -11.62 11.15
N ASN A 234 -2.72 -12.73 11.86
CA ASN A 234 -2.33 -12.70 13.26
C ASN A 234 -0.86 -12.33 13.47
N TYR A 235 0.01 -12.60 12.47
CA TYR A 235 1.39 -12.16 12.51
C TYR A 235 1.48 -10.62 12.42
N LEU A 236 0.76 -9.98 11.50
CA LEU A 236 0.74 -8.51 11.42
C LEU A 236 0.16 -7.90 12.71
N ARG A 237 -0.95 -8.43 13.23
CA ARG A 237 -1.54 -7.98 14.50
C ARG A 237 -0.55 -8.05 15.65
N LYS A 238 0.22 -9.14 15.74
CA LYS A 238 1.30 -9.31 16.72
C LYS A 238 2.36 -8.21 16.57
N LEU A 239 2.86 -7.97 15.36
CA LEU A 239 3.85 -6.91 15.12
C LEU A 239 3.33 -5.52 15.50
N MET A 240 2.07 -5.22 15.19
CA MET A 240 1.43 -3.94 15.58
C MET A 240 1.34 -3.81 17.12
N SER A 241 0.92 -4.87 17.82
CA SER A 241 0.87 -4.89 19.27
C SER A 241 2.26 -4.72 19.90
N GLU A 242 3.28 -5.39 19.37
CA GLU A 242 4.67 -5.27 19.84
C GLU A 242 5.27 -3.90 19.56
N ALA A 243 4.78 -3.19 18.52
CA ALA A 243 5.15 -1.80 18.26
C ALA A 243 4.44 -0.78 19.17
N GLY A 244 3.52 -1.23 20.04
CA GLY A 244 2.82 -0.41 21.02
C GLY A 244 1.37 -0.04 20.65
N PHE A 245 0.86 -0.48 19.51
CA PHE A 245 -0.54 -0.26 19.16
C PHE A 245 -1.48 -1.10 20.02
N GLN A 246 -2.60 -0.49 20.40
CA GLN A 246 -3.65 -1.12 21.21
C GLN A 246 -4.96 -1.20 20.40
N HIS A 247 -5.96 -1.91 20.94
CA HIS A 247 -7.30 -2.03 20.35
C HIS A 247 -7.29 -2.29 18.85
N ILE A 248 -6.50 -3.31 18.44
CA ILE A 248 -6.39 -3.66 17.02
C ILE A 248 -7.68 -4.35 16.56
N HIS A 249 -8.53 -3.58 15.89
CA HIS A 249 -9.76 -4.07 15.28
C HIS A 249 -9.50 -4.51 13.84
N THR A 250 -10.08 -5.63 13.42
CA THR A 250 -9.87 -6.19 12.09
C THR A 250 -11.20 -6.41 11.40
N TYR A 251 -11.33 -5.85 10.21
CA TYR A 251 -12.47 -6.04 9.30
C TYR A 251 -12.06 -7.01 8.19
N GLY A 252 -12.96 -7.91 7.81
CA GLY A 252 -12.83 -8.76 6.62
C GLY A 252 -13.75 -8.21 5.52
N ASP A 253 -13.23 -7.91 4.33
CA ASP A 253 -14.00 -7.33 3.22
C ASP A 253 -14.89 -6.15 3.68
N PHE A 254 -14.35 -5.26 4.52
CA PHE A 254 -15.02 -4.12 5.16
C PHE A 254 -16.10 -4.47 6.20
N GLN A 255 -16.28 -5.75 6.57
CA GLN A 255 -17.26 -6.19 7.55
C GLN A 255 -16.61 -6.48 8.91
N GLU A 256 -17.29 -6.11 10.00
CA GLU A 256 -16.85 -6.45 11.37
C GLU A 256 -16.94 -7.95 11.67
N THR A 257 -17.96 -8.59 11.11
CA THR A 257 -18.25 -10.00 11.34
C THR A 257 -17.99 -10.79 10.07
N TYR A 258 -17.10 -11.78 10.14
CA TYR A 258 -16.73 -12.64 9.01
C TYR A 258 -16.21 -13.99 9.52
N GLN A 259 -16.25 -15.01 8.65
CA GLN A 259 -15.52 -16.26 8.87
C GLN A 259 -14.09 -16.08 8.33
N GLU A 260 -13.08 -16.56 9.07
CA GLU A 260 -11.66 -16.30 8.82
C GLU A 260 -11.18 -16.62 7.40
N SER A 261 -11.74 -17.65 6.76
CA SER A 261 -11.35 -18.08 5.40
C SER A 261 -12.12 -17.39 4.28
N GLU A 262 -13.13 -16.57 4.60
CA GLU A 262 -14.01 -16.00 3.58
C GLU A 262 -13.54 -14.69 3.00
N PRO A 263 -12.96 -13.73 3.78
CA PRO A 263 -12.55 -12.45 3.22
C PRO A 263 -11.44 -12.60 2.18
N ASP A 264 -11.49 -11.78 1.15
CA ASP A 264 -10.38 -11.61 0.20
C ASP A 264 -9.24 -10.78 0.82
N PHE A 265 -9.60 -9.90 1.76
CA PHE A 265 -8.65 -9.01 2.43
C PHE A 265 -9.08 -8.67 3.86
N PHE A 266 -8.12 -8.20 4.62
CA PHE A 266 -8.33 -7.65 5.95
C PHE A 266 -7.94 -6.18 6.01
N VAL A 267 -8.70 -5.40 6.79
CA VAL A 267 -8.34 -4.03 7.17
C VAL A 267 -8.16 -3.99 8.69
N HIS A 268 -6.95 -3.64 9.12
CA HIS A 268 -6.62 -3.47 10.54
C HIS A 268 -6.69 -1.99 10.91
N VAL A 269 -7.45 -1.66 11.94
CA VAL A 269 -7.50 -0.34 12.57
C VAL A 269 -6.95 -0.47 13.97
N ALA A 270 -5.82 0.17 14.25
CA ALA A 270 -5.11 0.07 15.50
C ALA A 270 -4.92 1.45 16.12
N GLU A 271 -5.02 1.55 17.45
CA GLU A 271 -5.00 2.80 18.19
C GLU A 271 -3.66 2.98 18.90
N LYS A 272 -3.17 4.24 18.92
CA LYS A 272 -2.08 4.69 19.78
C LYS A 272 -2.68 5.40 20.98
N LEU A 273 -2.92 4.69 22.06
CA LEU A 273 -3.48 5.25 23.28
C LEU A 273 -2.37 5.75 24.23
N HIS A 274 -2.74 6.64 25.15
CA HIS A 274 -1.90 6.94 26.30
C HIS A 274 -1.79 5.69 27.20
N PRO A 275 -0.61 5.38 27.77
CA PRO A 275 -0.57 4.49 28.90
C PRO A 275 -1.44 5.11 29.99
N GLU A 276 -2.43 4.35 30.50
CA GLU A 276 -3.16 4.78 31.67
C GLU A 276 -2.15 5.10 32.79
N ALA A 277 -2.25 6.30 33.36
CA ALA A 277 -1.45 6.66 34.51
C ALA A 277 -1.94 5.78 35.68
N ASN A 278 -1.13 4.76 36.03
CA ASN A 278 -1.34 3.95 37.22
C ASN A 278 -1.09 4.78 38.50
#